data_676837482f4dfaa1ad282037ee7f4a28
#
_entry.id   676837482f4dfaa1ad282037ee7f4a28
#
_cell.length_a   1.000
_cell.length_b   1.000
_cell.length_c   1.000
_cell.angle_alpha   90.00
_cell.angle_beta   90.00
_cell.angle_gamma   90.00
#
_symmetry.space_group_name_H-M   'P 1'
#
loop_
_entity.id
_entity.type
_entity.pdbx_description
1 polymer ?
#
loop_
_entity_poly.entity_id
_entity_poly.type
_entity_poly.pdbx_seq_one_letter_code
_entity_poly.pdbx_strand_id
1 'polypeptide(L)'
;MDLHLKDKVVLITGGGQGIGAAISEACIAEGAVPVMVNRESEPAQRFVDQLRSQGARCELLTIELDDPGSCKRAVEETLRRCGRIDALVNNAGANDKVGLEHGNPEAFIESVHRNLWHYYSMAHYSLPALKTSRGNIVNISSKTAVTGQGNTSGYVAAKGAQLALTREWAVELLPHGIRVNAVIPAEVMTPLYRDWLSTFPDPEEKLRSITKSIPLGTRMTEPAEIASAVVFLLSERSAHTTGQHIYVDGGFVHLTRVLPEG
;
A
#
# COMPACT_ATOMS: atom_id res chain seq x y z
N MET A 1 -12.10 -19.75 -4.33
CA MET A 1 -12.65 -19.34 -2.99
C MET A 1 -13.39 -18.04 -3.20
N ASP A 2 -14.65 -17.92 -2.81
CA ASP A 2 -15.34 -16.63 -2.86
C ASP A 2 -14.85 -15.74 -1.72
N LEU A 3 -14.37 -14.55 -2.02
CA LEU A 3 -13.87 -13.57 -1.07
C LEU A 3 -14.95 -12.63 -0.53
N HIS A 4 -16.17 -12.70 -1.09
CA HIS A 4 -17.31 -11.85 -0.74
C HIS A 4 -17.01 -10.33 -0.88
N LEU A 5 -16.23 -9.96 -1.89
CA LEU A 5 -15.88 -8.57 -2.19
C LEU A 5 -16.77 -7.92 -3.24
N LYS A 6 -17.70 -8.67 -3.84
CA LYS A 6 -18.61 -8.14 -4.85
C LYS A 6 -19.37 -6.91 -4.32
N ASP A 7 -19.36 -5.84 -5.10
CA ASP A 7 -19.99 -4.53 -4.84
C ASP A 7 -19.44 -3.78 -3.61
N LYS A 8 -18.37 -4.28 -2.96
CA LYS A 8 -17.67 -3.56 -1.89
C LYS A 8 -16.88 -2.40 -2.47
N VAL A 9 -16.95 -1.24 -1.82
CA VAL A 9 -16.19 -0.04 -2.21
C VAL A 9 -14.88 0.00 -1.42
N VAL A 10 -13.75 -0.03 -2.13
CA VAL A 10 -12.40 -0.02 -1.57
C VAL A 10 -11.70 1.28 -1.94
N LEU A 11 -11.46 2.12 -0.93
CA LEU A 11 -10.73 3.39 -1.11
C LEU A 11 -9.22 3.12 -1.04
N ILE A 12 -8.47 3.44 -2.12
CA ILE A 12 -7.06 3.07 -2.27
C ILE A 12 -6.23 4.32 -2.55
N THR A 13 -5.35 4.70 -1.61
CA THR A 13 -4.41 5.80 -1.84
C THR A 13 -3.26 5.33 -2.74
N GLY A 14 -2.92 6.12 -3.77
CA GLY A 14 -1.94 5.71 -4.78
C GLY A 14 -2.41 4.51 -5.63
N GLY A 15 -3.73 4.34 -5.80
CA GLY A 15 -4.34 3.16 -6.44
C GLY A 15 -4.14 3.04 -7.95
N GLY A 16 -3.62 4.07 -8.62
CA GLY A 16 -3.47 4.11 -10.08
C GLY A 16 -2.08 3.70 -10.59
N GLN A 17 -1.15 3.30 -9.75
CA GLN A 17 0.22 2.95 -10.14
C GLN A 17 0.82 1.86 -9.24
N GLY A 18 1.77 1.11 -9.77
CA GLY A 18 2.60 0.15 -9.03
C GLY A 18 1.79 -0.85 -8.20
N ILE A 19 2.09 -0.97 -6.92
CA ILE A 19 1.38 -1.87 -5.99
C ILE A 19 -0.10 -1.48 -5.90
N GLY A 20 -0.41 -0.19 -5.82
CA GLY A 20 -1.80 0.28 -5.75
C GLY A 20 -2.63 -0.09 -6.97
N ALA A 21 -2.06 -0.01 -8.18
CA ALA A 21 -2.73 -0.44 -9.41
C ALA A 21 -3.03 -1.95 -9.39
N ALA A 22 -2.07 -2.78 -8.98
CA ALA A 22 -2.28 -4.22 -8.85
C ALA A 22 -3.37 -4.56 -7.80
N ILE A 23 -3.44 -3.80 -6.69
CA ILE A 23 -4.52 -3.95 -5.70
C ILE A 23 -5.86 -3.57 -6.33
N SER A 24 -5.92 -2.49 -7.12
CA SER A 24 -7.14 -2.07 -7.81
C SER A 24 -7.63 -3.12 -8.81
N GLU A 25 -6.72 -3.70 -9.61
CA GLU A 25 -7.04 -4.79 -10.54
C GLU A 25 -7.56 -6.04 -9.79
N ALA A 26 -6.89 -6.43 -8.71
CA ALA A 26 -7.31 -7.58 -7.91
C ALA A 26 -8.69 -7.34 -7.26
N CYS A 27 -8.98 -6.13 -6.79
CA CYS A 27 -10.32 -5.76 -6.29
C CYS A 27 -11.38 -5.88 -7.39
N ILE A 28 -11.09 -5.42 -8.60
CA ILE A 28 -12.01 -5.55 -9.76
C ILE A 28 -12.24 -7.01 -10.10
N ALA A 29 -11.21 -7.84 -10.12
CA ALA A 29 -11.33 -9.26 -10.40
C ALA A 29 -12.25 -9.99 -9.40
N GLU A 30 -12.30 -9.53 -8.16
CA GLU A 30 -13.21 -10.03 -7.10
C GLU A 30 -14.57 -9.29 -7.08
N GLY A 31 -14.85 -8.44 -8.08
CA GLY A 31 -16.12 -7.73 -8.22
C GLY A 31 -16.29 -6.51 -7.32
N ALA A 32 -15.24 -6.07 -6.62
CA ALA A 32 -15.26 -4.84 -5.84
C ALA A 32 -15.14 -3.60 -6.74
N VAL A 33 -15.40 -2.44 -6.16
CA VAL A 33 -15.30 -1.13 -6.80
C VAL A 33 -14.15 -0.35 -6.16
N PRO A 34 -12.94 -0.36 -6.74
CA PRO A 34 -11.86 0.46 -6.25
C PRO A 34 -12.10 1.94 -6.55
N VAL A 35 -11.88 2.79 -5.55
CA VAL A 35 -11.80 4.24 -5.68
C VAL A 35 -10.33 4.63 -5.46
N MET A 36 -9.66 4.96 -6.54
CA MET A 36 -8.24 5.28 -6.56
C MET A 36 -8.03 6.76 -6.30
N VAL A 37 -7.28 7.11 -5.25
CA VAL A 37 -6.88 8.50 -4.98
C VAL A 37 -5.44 8.66 -5.42
N ASN A 38 -5.20 9.49 -6.41
CA ASN A 38 -3.88 9.78 -6.94
C ASN A 38 -3.71 11.29 -7.12
N ARG A 39 -2.48 11.79 -6.97
CA ARG A 39 -2.13 13.09 -7.52
C ARG A 39 -2.30 13.08 -9.03
N GLU A 40 -2.37 14.21 -9.68
CA GLU A 40 -2.44 14.31 -11.13
C GLU A 40 -1.32 13.49 -11.78
N SER A 41 -1.69 12.58 -12.66
CA SER A 41 -0.77 11.61 -13.26
C SER A 41 -1.37 11.01 -14.52
N GLU A 42 -0.74 11.26 -15.66
CA GLU A 42 -1.13 10.67 -16.94
C GLU A 42 -1.12 9.12 -16.91
N PRO A 43 -0.14 8.44 -16.30
CA PRO A 43 -0.19 6.99 -16.15
C PRO A 43 -1.39 6.48 -15.37
N ALA A 44 -1.80 7.17 -14.29
CA ALA A 44 -2.98 6.77 -13.51
C ALA A 44 -4.28 6.97 -14.32
N GLN A 45 -4.37 8.05 -15.09
CA GLN A 45 -5.52 8.30 -15.95
C GLN A 45 -5.64 7.21 -17.04
N ARG A 46 -4.53 6.92 -17.76
CA ARG A 46 -4.49 5.86 -18.79
C ARG A 46 -4.88 4.49 -18.22
N PHE A 47 -4.39 4.18 -17.02
CA PHE A 47 -4.73 2.93 -16.32
C PHE A 47 -6.24 2.81 -16.07
N VAL A 48 -6.87 3.86 -15.54
CA VAL A 48 -8.31 3.87 -15.28
C VAL A 48 -9.13 3.80 -16.57
N ASP A 49 -8.71 4.51 -17.61
CA ASP A 49 -9.40 4.48 -18.90
C ASP A 49 -9.34 3.08 -19.54
N GLN A 50 -8.19 2.40 -19.41
CA GLN A 50 -8.04 1.01 -19.82
C GLN A 50 -8.99 0.09 -19.03
N LEU A 51 -9.05 0.18 -17.71
CA LEU A 51 -9.96 -0.62 -16.88
C LEU A 51 -11.43 -0.40 -17.27
N ARG A 52 -11.82 0.86 -17.46
CA ARG A 52 -13.19 1.22 -17.87
C ARG A 52 -13.53 0.71 -19.27
N SER A 53 -12.59 0.73 -20.19
CA SER A 53 -12.79 0.18 -21.55
C SER A 53 -13.04 -1.33 -21.55
N GLN A 54 -12.58 -2.02 -20.50
CA GLN A 54 -12.81 -3.44 -20.24
C GLN A 54 -14.11 -3.71 -19.44
N GLY A 55 -14.90 -2.67 -19.18
CA GLY A 55 -16.15 -2.78 -18.43
C GLY A 55 -16.00 -2.77 -16.90
N ALA A 56 -14.82 -2.46 -16.38
CA ALA A 56 -14.61 -2.41 -14.93
C ALA A 56 -15.31 -1.19 -14.30
N ARG A 57 -15.94 -1.42 -13.15
CA ARG A 57 -16.46 -0.35 -12.29
C ARG A 57 -15.35 0.15 -11.38
N CYS A 58 -14.85 1.34 -11.62
CA CYS A 58 -13.82 1.96 -10.80
C CYS A 58 -13.89 3.49 -10.89
N GLU A 59 -13.39 4.17 -9.86
CA GLU A 59 -13.31 5.63 -9.80
C GLU A 59 -11.86 6.10 -9.65
N LEU A 60 -11.55 7.24 -10.26
CA LEU A 60 -10.32 7.98 -10.02
C LEU A 60 -10.66 9.33 -9.40
N LEU A 61 -10.03 9.63 -8.29
CA LEU A 61 -10.02 10.94 -7.64
C LEU A 61 -8.63 11.55 -7.81
N THR A 62 -8.53 12.57 -8.63
CA THR A 62 -7.28 13.31 -8.83
C THR A 62 -7.12 14.32 -7.69
N ILE A 63 -6.55 13.85 -6.58
CA ILE A 63 -6.35 14.62 -5.35
C ILE A 63 -4.96 14.30 -4.81
N GLU A 64 -4.15 15.32 -4.56
CA GLU A 64 -2.91 15.18 -3.79
C GLU A 64 -3.23 15.19 -2.30
N LEU A 65 -2.67 14.22 -1.55
CA LEU A 65 -2.96 14.03 -0.12
C LEU A 65 -1.90 14.75 0.71
N ASP A 66 -1.86 16.07 0.62
CA ASP A 66 -0.84 16.94 1.21
C ASP A 66 -1.31 17.72 2.45
N ASP A 67 -2.63 17.75 2.69
CA ASP A 67 -3.25 18.43 3.83
C ASP A 67 -4.50 17.69 4.34
N PRO A 68 -5.01 17.97 5.58
CA PRO A 68 -6.21 17.34 6.13
C PRO A 68 -7.45 17.54 5.26
N GLY A 69 -7.57 18.70 4.66
CA GLY A 69 -8.71 19.03 3.81
C GLY A 69 -8.74 18.19 2.55
N SER A 70 -7.58 17.90 1.95
CA SER A 70 -7.48 17.04 0.76
C SER A 70 -7.89 15.60 1.07
N CYS A 71 -7.45 15.05 2.22
CA CYS A 71 -7.89 13.72 2.68
C CYS A 71 -9.39 13.68 2.95
N LYS A 72 -9.94 14.72 3.59
CA LYS A 72 -11.38 14.85 3.82
C LYS A 72 -12.16 14.87 2.51
N ARG A 73 -11.74 15.71 1.54
CA ARG A 73 -12.37 15.78 0.21
C ARG A 73 -12.36 14.43 -0.51
N ALA A 74 -11.26 13.67 -0.43
CA ALA A 74 -11.17 12.35 -1.05
C ALA A 74 -12.22 11.38 -0.49
N VAL A 75 -12.42 11.38 0.83
CA VAL A 75 -13.44 10.55 1.49
C VAL A 75 -14.85 11.03 1.15
N GLU A 76 -15.13 12.33 1.24
CA GLU A 76 -16.44 12.91 0.91
C GLU A 76 -16.82 12.64 -0.56
N GLU A 77 -15.87 12.79 -1.48
CA GLU A 77 -16.10 12.52 -2.90
C GLU A 77 -16.33 11.02 -3.17
N THR A 78 -15.64 10.13 -2.45
CA THR A 78 -15.91 8.69 -2.50
C THR A 78 -17.33 8.39 -2.06
N LEU A 79 -17.76 8.95 -0.93
CA LEU A 79 -19.14 8.76 -0.43
C LEU A 79 -20.17 9.34 -1.36
N ARG A 80 -19.89 10.49 -1.97
CA ARG A 80 -20.79 11.11 -2.94
C ARG A 80 -21.00 10.26 -4.20
N ARG A 81 -19.91 9.63 -4.71
CA ARG A 81 -19.97 8.82 -5.93
C ARG A 81 -20.46 7.40 -5.69
N CYS A 82 -20.04 6.78 -4.59
CA CYS A 82 -20.25 5.35 -4.35
C CYS A 82 -21.22 5.06 -3.19
N GLY A 83 -21.60 6.07 -2.40
CA GLY A 83 -22.55 5.94 -1.29
C GLY A 83 -22.03 5.22 -0.06
N ARG A 84 -20.85 4.58 -0.11
CA ARG A 84 -20.26 3.77 0.97
C ARG A 84 -18.75 3.66 0.87
N ILE A 85 -18.12 3.26 1.96
CA ILE A 85 -16.72 2.78 2.02
C ILE A 85 -16.72 1.52 2.87
N ASP A 86 -16.27 0.39 2.29
CA ASP A 86 -16.17 -0.89 2.97
C ASP A 86 -14.74 -1.19 3.44
N ALA A 87 -13.76 -0.61 2.77
CA ALA A 87 -12.37 -0.76 3.16
C ALA A 87 -11.52 0.45 2.75
N LEU A 88 -10.44 0.65 3.51
CA LEU A 88 -9.39 1.61 3.19
C LEU A 88 -8.07 0.88 3.00
N VAL A 89 -7.39 1.12 1.89
CA VAL A 89 -6.01 0.70 1.65
C VAL A 89 -5.12 1.94 1.63
N ASN A 90 -4.37 2.13 2.69
CA ASN A 90 -3.32 3.15 2.77
C ASN A 90 -2.06 2.61 2.07
N ASN A 91 -1.80 3.05 0.84
CA ASN A 91 -0.69 2.57 0.02
C ASN A 91 0.23 3.71 -0.46
N ALA A 92 -0.28 4.93 -0.64
CA ALA A 92 0.53 6.04 -1.13
C ALA A 92 1.80 6.27 -0.28
N GLY A 93 2.88 6.64 -0.93
CA GLY A 93 4.16 6.93 -0.31
C GLY A 93 5.33 6.73 -1.26
N ALA A 94 6.47 7.31 -0.94
CA ALA A 94 7.68 7.20 -1.74
C ALA A 94 8.93 7.29 -0.87
N ASN A 95 9.96 6.48 -1.19
CA ASN A 95 11.27 6.61 -0.57
C ASN A 95 12.01 7.78 -1.22
N ASP A 96 12.18 8.86 -0.47
CA ASP A 96 12.81 10.12 -0.88
C ASP A 96 14.30 10.21 -0.52
N LYS A 97 14.86 9.13 0.01
CA LYS A 97 16.29 8.99 0.33
C LYS A 97 16.84 10.03 1.33
N VAL A 98 16.00 10.49 2.25
CA VAL A 98 16.43 11.39 3.33
C VAL A 98 17.12 10.58 4.43
N GLY A 99 18.47 10.59 4.40
CA GLY A 99 19.31 9.87 5.36
C GLY A 99 19.72 10.73 6.56
N LEU A 100 20.46 10.13 7.50
CA LEU A 100 20.97 10.85 8.67
C LEU A 100 22.20 11.70 8.32
N GLU A 101 23.14 11.16 7.54
CA GLU A 101 24.42 11.80 7.25
C GLU A 101 24.28 12.97 6.24
N HIS A 102 23.45 12.77 5.20
CA HIS A 102 23.30 13.72 4.08
C HIS A 102 21.93 14.41 4.05
N GLY A 103 21.07 14.16 5.05
CA GLY A 103 19.80 14.84 5.22
C GLY A 103 19.91 16.07 6.12
N ASN A 104 18.76 16.66 6.41
CA ASN A 104 18.59 17.68 7.43
C ASN A 104 17.24 17.51 8.16
N PRO A 105 17.03 18.16 9.32
CA PRO A 105 15.80 18.02 10.10
C PRO A 105 14.53 18.39 9.32
N GLU A 106 14.57 19.40 8.48
CA GLU A 106 13.42 19.88 7.70
C GLU A 106 13.01 18.84 6.65
N ALA A 107 13.97 18.31 5.90
CA ALA A 107 13.74 17.24 4.94
C ALA A 107 13.24 15.95 5.63
N PHE A 108 13.73 15.64 6.84
CA PHE A 108 13.24 14.52 7.63
C PHE A 108 11.76 14.69 7.99
N ILE A 109 11.36 15.86 8.49
CA ILE A 109 9.97 16.17 8.84
C ILE A 109 9.08 16.07 7.60
N GLU A 110 9.52 16.63 6.46
CA GLU A 110 8.79 16.55 5.19
C GLU A 110 8.63 15.10 4.71
N SER A 111 9.69 14.28 4.81
CA SER A 111 9.64 12.87 4.46
C SER A 111 8.65 12.09 5.32
N VAL A 112 8.63 12.32 6.64
CA VAL A 112 7.66 11.73 7.55
C VAL A 112 6.24 12.20 7.20
N HIS A 113 6.05 13.49 6.96
CA HIS A 113 4.77 14.06 6.57
C HIS A 113 4.24 13.39 5.30
N ARG A 114 5.05 13.33 4.23
CA ARG A 114 4.71 12.72 2.93
C ARG A 114 4.32 11.26 3.01
N ASN A 115 4.89 10.50 3.97
CA ASN A 115 4.74 9.04 4.04
C ASN A 115 3.85 8.55 5.17
N LEU A 116 3.44 9.39 6.14
CA LEU A 116 2.69 8.95 7.32
C LEU A 116 1.38 9.72 7.52
N TRP A 117 1.42 11.02 7.36
CA TRP A 117 0.36 11.90 7.84
C TRP A 117 -1.00 11.59 7.19
N HIS A 118 -1.01 11.37 5.87
CA HIS A 118 -2.22 11.01 5.15
C HIS A 118 -2.79 9.63 5.55
N TYR A 119 -1.98 8.69 6.08
CA TYR A 119 -2.49 7.41 6.61
C TYR A 119 -3.47 7.64 7.75
N TYR A 120 -3.07 8.49 8.71
CA TYR A 120 -3.96 8.86 9.82
C TYR A 120 -5.19 9.62 9.32
N SER A 121 -5.00 10.64 8.49
CA SER A 121 -6.09 11.48 8.01
C SER A 121 -7.13 10.72 7.19
N MET A 122 -6.68 9.85 6.28
CA MET A 122 -7.57 8.99 5.50
C MET A 122 -8.36 8.02 6.40
N ALA A 123 -7.69 7.39 7.38
CA ALA A 123 -8.35 6.51 8.34
C ALA A 123 -9.38 7.28 9.18
N HIS A 124 -9.01 8.45 9.73
CA HIS A 124 -9.86 9.29 10.55
C HIS A 124 -11.14 9.71 9.80
N TYR A 125 -11.02 10.26 8.61
CA TYR A 125 -12.20 10.72 7.84
C TYR A 125 -13.03 9.56 7.28
N SER A 126 -12.44 8.41 7.01
CA SER A 126 -13.18 7.22 6.57
C SER A 126 -13.91 6.50 7.72
N LEU A 127 -13.55 6.78 8.97
CA LEU A 127 -14.01 6.02 10.13
C LEU A 127 -15.55 5.96 10.28
N PRO A 128 -16.33 7.03 10.07
CA PRO A 128 -17.79 6.96 10.14
C PRO A 128 -18.38 5.94 9.15
N ALA A 129 -17.88 5.93 7.91
CA ALA A 129 -18.32 4.98 6.88
C ALA A 129 -17.87 3.55 7.20
N LEU A 130 -16.63 3.37 7.65
CA LEU A 130 -16.09 2.07 8.07
C LEU A 130 -16.84 1.48 9.28
N LYS A 131 -17.29 2.31 10.21
CA LYS A 131 -18.17 1.88 11.32
C LYS A 131 -19.50 1.36 10.81
N THR A 132 -20.11 2.05 9.85
CA THR A 132 -21.39 1.65 9.25
C THR A 132 -21.26 0.31 8.49
N SER A 133 -20.18 0.12 7.75
CA SER A 133 -19.94 -1.09 6.96
C SER A 133 -19.33 -2.24 7.75
N ARG A 134 -18.86 -2.01 8.99
CA ARG A 134 -17.98 -2.91 9.75
C ARG A 134 -16.79 -3.34 8.90
N GLY A 135 -16.16 -2.35 8.28
CA GLY A 135 -15.15 -2.54 7.25
C GLY A 135 -13.78 -2.91 7.78
N ASN A 136 -12.76 -2.59 7.01
CA ASN A 136 -11.38 -2.87 7.42
C ASN A 136 -10.39 -1.85 6.83
N ILE A 137 -9.16 -1.84 7.41
CA ILE A 137 -8.05 -1.01 6.96
C ILE A 137 -6.85 -1.92 6.68
N VAL A 138 -6.21 -1.74 5.54
CA VAL A 138 -4.93 -2.37 5.22
C VAL A 138 -3.88 -1.29 4.97
N ASN A 139 -2.80 -1.31 5.74
CA ASN A 139 -1.67 -0.41 5.59
C ASN A 139 -0.54 -1.09 4.81
N ILE A 140 -0.06 -0.47 3.73
CA ILE A 140 1.11 -0.96 2.99
C ILE A 140 2.36 -0.32 3.58
N SER A 141 3.08 -1.10 4.40
CA SER A 141 4.33 -0.67 5.00
C SER A 141 5.54 -1.03 4.12
N SER A 142 6.65 -1.41 4.70
CA SER A 142 7.88 -1.80 3.99
C SER A 142 8.79 -2.64 4.90
N LYS A 143 9.59 -3.53 4.31
CA LYS A 143 10.69 -4.23 5.01
C LYS A 143 11.61 -3.27 5.76
N THR A 144 11.79 -2.06 5.22
CA THR A 144 12.71 -1.07 5.81
C THR A 144 12.33 -0.66 7.23
N ALA A 145 11.04 -0.81 7.58
CA ALA A 145 10.54 -0.58 8.95
C ALA A 145 11.16 -1.53 9.98
N VAL A 146 11.65 -2.69 9.55
CA VAL A 146 12.14 -3.77 10.45
C VAL A 146 13.57 -4.22 10.16
N THR A 147 14.14 -3.88 8.99
CA THR A 147 15.51 -4.29 8.63
C THR A 147 16.50 -3.13 8.57
N GLY A 148 16.02 -1.89 8.41
CA GLY A 148 16.86 -0.78 7.98
C GLY A 148 17.32 -0.93 6.51
N GLN A 149 17.73 0.17 5.90
CA GLN A 149 18.23 0.18 4.52
C GLN A 149 19.44 1.12 4.35
N GLY A 150 19.61 2.11 5.24
CA GLY A 150 20.53 3.22 5.08
C GLY A 150 19.99 4.34 4.19
N ASN A 151 20.43 5.56 4.46
CA ASN A 151 20.09 6.78 3.69
C ASN A 151 18.59 7.03 3.46
N THR A 152 17.72 6.62 4.41
CA THR A 152 16.27 6.73 4.23
C THR A 152 15.54 6.86 5.58
N SER A 153 16.10 7.66 6.50
CA SER A 153 15.62 7.79 7.89
C SER A 153 14.15 8.24 7.97
N GLY A 154 13.74 9.24 7.19
CA GLY A 154 12.38 9.76 7.21
C GLY A 154 11.36 8.71 6.75
N TYR A 155 11.65 8.03 5.64
CA TYR A 155 10.80 6.95 5.12
C TYR A 155 10.70 5.78 6.11
N VAL A 156 11.82 5.33 6.69
CA VAL A 156 11.84 4.24 7.67
C VAL A 156 11.05 4.59 8.92
N ALA A 157 11.19 5.82 9.44
CA ALA A 157 10.41 6.30 10.58
C ALA A 157 8.89 6.24 10.28
N ALA A 158 8.48 6.74 9.12
CA ALA A 158 7.09 6.69 8.68
C ALA A 158 6.58 5.25 8.55
N LYS A 159 7.35 4.36 7.88
CA LYS A 159 6.96 2.95 7.69
C LYS A 159 6.93 2.17 9.00
N GLY A 160 7.82 2.46 9.95
CA GLY A 160 7.78 1.92 11.31
C GLY A 160 6.54 2.39 12.09
N ALA A 161 6.24 3.68 12.02
CA ALA A 161 5.04 4.24 12.63
C ALA A 161 3.75 3.59 12.08
N GLN A 162 3.67 3.29 10.78
CA GLN A 162 2.52 2.59 10.18
C GLN A 162 2.29 1.21 10.81
N LEU A 163 3.35 0.48 11.17
CA LEU A 163 3.25 -0.81 11.86
C LEU A 163 2.70 -0.65 13.28
N ALA A 164 3.16 0.38 14.01
CA ALA A 164 2.66 0.70 15.33
C ALA A 164 1.17 1.10 15.29
N LEU A 165 0.80 2.00 14.36
CA LEU A 165 -0.59 2.45 14.15
C LEU A 165 -1.51 1.29 13.73
N THR A 166 -1.02 0.31 12.99
CA THR A 166 -1.80 -0.88 12.64
C THR A 166 -2.29 -1.63 13.87
N ARG A 167 -1.44 -1.81 14.88
CA ARG A 167 -1.83 -2.47 16.12
C ARG A 167 -2.69 -1.57 17.01
N GLU A 168 -2.33 -0.30 17.12
CA GLU A 168 -3.09 0.67 17.90
C GLU A 168 -4.54 0.77 17.39
N TRP A 169 -4.72 0.99 16.09
CA TRP A 169 -6.05 1.06 15.50
C TRP A 169 -6.80 -0.26 15.55
N ALA A 170 -6.10 -1.40 15.46
CA ALA A 170 -6.72 -2.71 15.61
C ALA A 170 -7.38 -2.86 16.98
N VAL A 171 -6.73 -2.37 18.06
CA VAL A 171 -7.28 -2.40 19.42
C VAL A 171 -8.42 -1.37 19.56
N GLU A 172 -8.19 -0.12 19.15
CA GLU A 172 -9.14 0.97 19.27
C GLU A 172 -10.48 0.67 18.56
N LEU A 173 -10.41 -0.03 17.42
CA LEU A 173 -11.58 -0.26 16.57
C LEU A 173 -12.29 -1.61 16.80
N LEU A 174 -11.83 -2.44 17.74
CA LEU A 174 -12.50 -3.70 18.14
C LEU A 174 -13.99 -3.53 18.46
N PRO A 175 -14.42 -2.49 19.24
CA PRO A 175 -15.82 -2.30 19.57
C PRO A 175 -16.72 -2.08 18.35
N HIS A 176 -16.14 -1.72 17.22
CA HIS A 176 -16.86 -1.46 15.97
C HIS A 176 -16.79 -2.64 14.98
N GLY A 177 -16.09 -3.71 15.34
CA GLY A 177 -15.88 -4.85 14.46
C GLY A 177 -15.01 -4.53 13.23
N ILE A 178 -14.18 -3.48 13.30
CA ILE A 178 -13.27 -3.06 12.24
C ILE A 178 -11.93 -3.77 12.44
N ARG A 179 -11.41 -4.38 11.37
CA ARG A 179 -10.09 -5.02 11.38
C ARG A 179 -9.04 -4.10 10.77
N VAL A 180 -7.83 -4.12 11.32
CA VAL A 180 -6.70 -3.34 10.79
C VAL A 180 -5.48 -4.24 10.69
N ASN A 181 -4.89 -4.33 9.49
CA ASN A 181 -3.70 -5.15 9.24
C ASN A 181 -2.69 -4.39 8.37
N ALA A 182 -1.45 -4.84 8.35
CA ALA A 182 -0.42 -4.33 7.45
C ALA A 182 0.10 -5.43 6.53
N VAL A 183 0.39 -5.06 5.29
CA VAL A 183 1.19 -5.87 4.36
C VAL A 183 2.57 -5.23 4.25
N ILE A 184 3.61 -6.05 4.32
CA ILE A 184 5.00 -5.63 4.34
C ILE A 184 5.71 -6.22 3.12
N PRO A 185 5.79 -5.48 2.01
CA PRO A 185 6.60 -5.85 0.86
C PRO A 185 8.10 -5.62 1.13
N ALA A 186 8.93 -6.37 0.43
CA ALA A 186 10.35 -6.08 0.30
C ALA A 186 10.66 -5.44 -1.06
N GLU A 187 11.39 -6.14 -1.92
CA GLU A 187 11.72 -5.67 -3.26
C GLU A 187 10.58 -6.07 -4.23
N VAL A 188 9.87 -5.09 -4.75
CA VAL A 188 8.72 -5.30 -5.65
C VAL A 188 9.01 -4.72 -7.02
N MET A 189 8.81 -5.51 -8.07
CA MET A 189 9.07 -5.11 -9.46
C MET A 189 7.95 -4.21 -10.00
N THR A 190 7.95 -2.97 -9.54
CA THR A 190 7.04 -1.92 -10.03
C THR A 190 7.62 -1.21 -11.26
N PRO A 191 6.80 -0.48 -12.06
CA PRO A 191 7.30 0.38 -13.13
C PRO A 191 8.39 1.36 -12.64
N LEU A 192 8.17 2.04 -11.53
CA LEU A 192 9.15 2.94 -10.93
C LEU A 192 10.48 2.24 -10.60
N TYR A 193 10.42 0.98 -10.18
CA TYR A 193 11.62 0.20 -9.88
C TYR A 193 12.35 -0.20 -11.16
N ARG A 194 11.64 -0.55 -12.24
CA ARG A 194 12.24 -0.81 -13.57
C ARG A 194 12.93 0.43 -14.12
N ASP A 195 12.26 1.59 -14.03
CA ASP A 195 12.84 2.87 -14.45
C ASP A 195 14.12 3.17 -13.67
N TRP A 196 14.11 2.94 -12.35
CA TRP A 196 15.30 3.10 -11.53
C TRP A 196 16.41 2.11 -11.91
N LEU A 197 16.11 0.84 -12.17
CA LEU A 197 17.10 -0.14 -12.64
C LEU A 197 17.74 0.29 -13.97
N SER A 198 16.95 0.85 -14.88
CA SER A 198 17.46 1.31 -16.20
C SER A 198 18.48 2.46 -16.10
N THR A 199 18.59 3.12 -14.94
CA THR A 199 19.61 4.17 -14.73
C THR A 199 21.02 3.64 -14.45
N PHE A 200 21.17 2.32 -14.23
CA PHE A 200 22.48 1.69 -14.00
C PHE A 200 23.15 1.29 -15.31
N PRO A 201 24.50 1.32 -15.37
CA PRO A 201 25.25 0.89 -16.57
C PRO A 201 24.96 -0.56 -16.98
N ASP A 202 24.73 -1.45 -16.02
CA ASP A 202 24.28 -2.83 -16.21
C ASP A 202 23.05 -3.10 -15.31
N PRO A 203 21.83 -2.89 -15.85
CA PRO A 203 20.59 -3.13 -15.11
C PRO A 203 20.40 -4.58 -14.68
N GLU A 204 20.87 -5.55 -15.47
CA GLU A 204 20.74 -6.98 -15.17
C GLU A 204 21.65 -7.39 -14.04
N GLU A 205 22.93 -6.95 -14.04
CA GLU A 205 23.84 -7.20 -12.92
C GLU A 205 23.31 -6.55 -11.64
N LYS A 206 22.78 -5.33 -11.74
CA LYS A 206 22.15 -4.66 -10.59
C LYS A 206 20.97 -5.47 -10.06
N LEU A 207 20.11 -5.98 -10.94
CA LEU A 207 18.98 -6.83 -10.56
C LEU A 207 19.45 -8.13 -9.90
N ARG A 208 20.43 -8.84 -10.50
CA ARG A 208 21.05 -10.04 -9.90
C ARG A 208 21.60 -9.76 -8.49
N SER A 209 22.30 -8.64 -8.34
CA SER A 209 22.86 -8.26 -7.03
C SER A 209 21.81 -8.06 -5.94
N ILE A 210 20.61 -7.61 -6.30
CA ILE A 210 19.47 -7.42 -5.39
C ILE A 210 18.80 -8.76 -5.10
N THR A 211 18.47 -9.51 -6.16
CA THR A 211 17.64 -10.71 -6.03
C THR A 211 18.34 -11.86 -5.34
N LYS A 212 19.68 -11.97 -5.40
CA LYS A 212 20.44 -12.98 -4.65
C LYS A 212 20.21 -12.95 -3.14
N SER A 213 19.71 -11.83 -2.58
CA SER A 213 19.38 -11.71 -1.17
C SER A 213 17.93 -12.11 -0.83
N ILE A 214 17.14 -12.53 -1.82
CA ILE A 214 15.75 -12.96 -1.65
C ILE A 214 15.71 -14.49 -1.67
N PRO A 215 15.43 -15.15 -0.53
CA PRO A 215 15.55 -16.60 -0.41
C PRO A 215 14.65 -17.39 -1.38
N LEU A 216 13.37 -17.00 -1.49
CA LEU A 216 12.42 -17.73 -2.33
C LEU A 216 12.56 -17.34 -3.80
N GLY A 217 13.13 -18.24 -4.61
CA GLY A 217 13.21 -18.10 -6.04
C GLY A 217 14.21 -17.06 -6.56
N THR A 218 15.01 -16.43 -5.68
CA THR A 218 16.00 -15.38 -6.04
C THR A 218 15.47 -14.36 -7.04
N ARG A 219 14.23 -13.93 -6.83
CA ARG A 219 13.52 -12.96 -7.67
C ARG A 219 12.84 -11.88 -6.82
N MET A 220 12.51 -10.79 -7.44
CA MET A 220 11.65 -9.77 -6.83
C MET A 220 10.21 -10.28 -6.70
N THR A 221 9.49 -9.72 -5.72
CA THR A 221 8.05 -9.91 -5.59
C THR A 221 7.33 -9.16 -6.71
N GLU A 222 6.32 -9.78 -7.31
CA GLU A 222 5.45 -9.11 -8.27
C GLU A 222 4.34 -8.32 -7.56
N PRO A 223 3.90 -7.17 -8.09
CA PRO A 223 2.81 -6.38 -7.50
C PRO A 223 1.53 -7.19 -7.25
N ALA A 224 1.22 -8.14 -8.12
CA ALA A 224 0.05 -9.02 -8.01
C ALA A 224 0.12 -9.95 -6.78
N GLU A 225 1.32 -10.34 -6.33
CA GLU A 225 1.49 -11.16 -5.11
C GLU A 225 1.16 -10.35 -3.85
N ILE A 226 1.52 -9.05 -3.84
CA ILE A 226 1.10 -8.12 -2.78
C ILE A 226 -0.41 -7.94 -2.80
N ALA A 227 -0.98 -7.70 -3.99
CA ALA A 227 -2.41 -7.50 -4.17
C ALA A 227 -3.23 -8.70 -3.68
N SER A 228 -2.76 -9.93 -3.93
CA SER A 228 -3.41 -11.17 -3.44
C SER A 228 -3.51 -11.21 -1.93
N ALA A 229 -2.46 -10.83 -1.20
CA ALA A 229 -2.48 -10.74 0.26
C ALA A 229 -3.45 -9.63 0.74
N VAL A 230 -3.47 -8.50 0.03
CA VAL A 230 -4.37 -7.38 0.37
C VAL A 230 -5.82 -7.79 0.19
N VAL A 231 -6.23 -8.34 -0.95
CA VAL A 231 -7.65 -8.72 -1.17
C VAL A 231 -8.10 -9.82 -0.22
N PHE A 232 -7.21 -10.76 0.17
CA PHE A 232 -7.49 -11.69 1.25
C PHE A 232 -7.80 -10.96 2.57
N LEU A 233 -6.97 -9.99 2.98
CA LEU A 233 -7.17 -9.21 4.20
C LEU A 233 -8.42 -8.33 4.13
N LEU A 234 -8.81 -7.86 2.95
CA LEU A 234 -10.05 -7.12 2.73
C LEU A 234 -11.29 -7.99 2.87
N SER A 235 -11.16 -9.29 2.64
CA SER A 235 -12.26 -10.25 2.53
C SER A 235 -12.81 -10.73 3.89
N GLU A 236 -14.01 -11.29 3.87
CA GLU A 236 -14.59 -11.98 5.02
C GLU A 236 -13.85 -13.27 5.39
N ARG A 237 -12.98 -13.78 4.50
CA ARG A 237 -12.14 -14.97 4.78
C ARG A 237 -11.04 -14.69 5.80
N SER A 238 -10.73 -13.43 6.05
CA SER A 238 -9.83 -12.98 7.10
C SER A 238 -10.55 -12.39 8.32
N ALA A 239 -11.81 -12.80 8.56
CA ALA A 239 -12.69 -12.22 9.59
C ALA A 239 -12.10 -12.25 11.01
N HIS A 240 -11.18 -13.16 11.30
CA HIS A 240 -10.50 -13.27 12.60
C HIS A 240 -9.04 -12.86 12.56
N THR A 241 -8.66 -12.01 11.57
CA THR A 241 -7.29 -11.50 11.38
C THR A 241 -7.29 -9.99 11.57
N THR A 242 -6.70 -9.52 12.68
CA THR A 242 -6.53 -8.09 12.98
C THR A 242 -5.22 -7.85 13.73
N GLY A 243 -4.64 -6.67 13.61
CA GLY A 243 -3.35 -6.29 14.23
C GLY A 243 -2.13 -7.00 13.65
N GLN A 244 -2.27 -7.68 12.51
CA GLN A 244 -1.22 -8.52 11.93
C GLN A 244 -0.34 -7.76 10.96
N HIS A 245 0.91 -8.20 10.88
CA HIS A 245 1.92 -7.74 9.93
C HIS A 245 2.24 -8.91 8.99
N ILE A 246 1.74 -8.86 7.76
CA ILE A 246 1.87 -9.94 6.77
C ILE A 246 3.02 -9.60 5.82
N TYR A 247 4.07 -10.41 5.85
CA TYR A 247 5.24 -10.27 4.98
C TYR A 247 4.98 -11.00 3.66
N VAL A 248 5.15 -10.26 2.55
CA VAL A 248 5.11 -10.79 1.19
C VAL A 248 6.43 -10.37 0.55
N ASP A 249 7.50 -11.11 0.85
CA ASP A 249 8.87 -10.65 0.68
C ASP A 249 9.85 -11.77 0.21
N GLY A 250 9.33 -12.95 -0.13
CA GLY A 250 10.17 -14.10 -0.47
C GLY A 250 11.08 -14.58 0.67
N GLY A 251 10.73 -14.29 1.92
CA GLY A 251 11.53 -14.64 3.11
C GLY A 251 12.65 -13.66 3.43
N PHE A 252 12.70 -12.50 2.74
CA PHE A 252 13.78 -11.53 2.86
C PHE A 252 14.05 -11.09 4.33
N VAL A 253 12.99 -10.89 5.11
CA VAL A 253 13.12 -10.38 6.49
C VAL A 253 13.48 -11.49 7.48
N HIS A 254 12.83 -12.65 7.40
CA HIS A 254 12.84 -13.65 8.47
C HIS A 254 13.69 -14.89 8.18
N LEU A 255 14.09 -15.14 6.94
CA LEU A 255 14.90 -16.30 6.62
C LEU A 255 16.39 -15.97 6.52
N THR A 256 17.23 -16.98 6.76
CA THR A 256 18.67 -16.83 6.56
C THR A 256 18.97 -16.54 5.09
N ARG A 257 19.93 -15.65 4.86
CA ARG A 257 20.42 -15.34 3.51
C ARG A 257 21.54 -16.28 3.04
N VAL A 258 21.99 -17.15 3.92
CA VAL A 258 22.90 -18.24 3.56
C VAL A 258 22.03 -19.43 3.16
N LEU A 259 21.77 -19.52 1.85
CA LEU A 259 21.05 -20.67 1.30
C LEU A 259 22.00 -21.89 1.32
N PRO A 260 21.49 -23.11 1.65
CA PRO A 260 22.28 -24.32 1.49
C PRO A 260 22.71 -24.45 0.04
N GLU A 261 23.98 -24.76 -0.17
CA GLU A 261 24.46 -25.19 -1.49
C GLU A 261 23.72 -26.49 -1.83
N GLY A 262 22.91 -26.49 -2.92
CA GLY A 262 22.15 -27.64 -3.40
C GLY A 262 23.03 -28.70 -4.05
#